data_dc2c9e4b4dd75a37e035a1a4eb6bd666
#
_entry.id   dc2c9e4b4dd75a37e035a1a4eb6bd666
#
_cell.length_a   1.000
_cell.length_b   1.000
_cell.length_c   1.000
_cell.angle_alpha   90.00
_cell.angle_beta   90.00
_cell.angle_gamma   90.00
#
_symmetry.space_group_name_H-M   'P 1'
#
loop_
_entity.id
_entity.type
_entity.pdbx_description
1 polymer ?
#
loop_
_entity_poly.entity_id
_entity_poly.type
_entity_poly.pdbx_seq_one_letter_code
_entity_poly.pdbx_strand_id
1 'polypeptide(L)'
;PALRDAAALCHPPRLAWRVSWESAVSVRLGIIRNLPVDEYHADPAVSNTMLSTLKKSPAHCYALHLDPNRPKREPTAAMFAGTLAHTAILEPQAFAARYVVKPEGMSLASKDGKAWRDAQTLRIIDAEDHATAQSQCAAVMRTPALADILRSGEAEASVFWIDEATGLRCKARPDWLQWINPRRVKALDIKTIADLTPEAVTKAVTNYGYHRQRAHYVNGLRACGLQVDDFGLGFVSGSYPFIACGYLLDDETVEQGHDEVAELLDLFALCQRTGKWPAFGEGFQLTGLSKWARRTAEVEVSFVE
;
A
#
# COMPACT_ATOMS: atom_id res chain seq x y z
N PRO A 1 -3.86 -50.32 -23.93
CA PRO A 1 -2.76 -49.55 -24.50
C PRO A 1 -3.28 -48.18 -24.86
N ALA A 2 -2.78 -47.14 -24.26
CA ALA A 2 -3.00 -45.74 -24.49
C ALA A 2 -3.45 -44.98 -23.21
N LEU A 3 -2.56 -44.89 -22.21
CA LEU A 3 -2.58 -43.91 -21.14
C LEU A 3 -1.13 -43.70 -20.65
N ARG A 4 -0.26 -43.28 -21.55
CA ARG A 4 1.06 -42.71 -21.25
C ARG A 4 1.22 -41.57 -22.25
N ASP A 5 1.09 -40.35 -21.78
CA ASP A 5 1.62 -39.09 -22.33
C ASP A 5 0.74 -37.89 -21.95
N ALA A 6 0.45 -37.72 -20.64
CA ALA A 6 -0.17 -36.51 -20.14
C ALA A 6 0.67 -35.81 -19.05
N ALA A 7 1.92 -36.25 -18.84
CA ALA A 7 2.80 -35.66 -17.80
C ALA A 7 3.84 -34.68 -18.32
N ALA A 8 3.78 -34.25 -19.59
CA ALA A 8 4.84 -33.43 -20.21
C ALA A 8 4.49 -31.98 -20.43
N LEU A 9 3.40 -31.42 -19.88
CA LEU A 9 2.94 -30.07 -20.23
C LEU A 9 2.88 -29.06 -19.06
N CYS A 10 3.53 -29.30 -17.94
CA CYS A 10 3.53 -28.32 -16.83
C CYS A 10 4.89 -28.12 -16.15
N HIS A 11 5.98 -28.16 -16.90
CA HIS A 11 7.22 -27.57 -16.41
C HIS A 11 7.49 -26.30 -17.20
N PRO A 12 7.49 -25.13 -16.54
CA PRO A 12 7.99 -23.93 -17.20
C PRO A 12 9.45 -24.15 -17.58
N PRO A 13 9.90 -23.63 -18.74
CA PRO A 13 11.27 -23.80 -19.18
C PRO A 13 12.23 -23.30 -18.10
N ARG A 14 13.33 -24.02 -17.88
CA ARG A 14 14.45 -23.56 -17.06
C ARG A 14 15.08 -22.35 -17.74
N LEU A 15 14.43 -21.20 -17.61
CA LEU A 15 15.02 -19.92 -17.99
C LEU A 15 16.08 -19.59 -16.95
N ALA A 16 17.34 -19.60 -17.41
CA ALA A 16 18.47 -19.11 -16.66
C ALA A 16 18.24 -17.61 -16.32
N TRP A 17 17.71 -17.33 -15.15
CA TRP A 17 17.50 -15.99 -14.61
C TRP A 17 18.85 -15.42 -14.12
N ARG A 18 19.74 -15.10 -15.06
CA ARG A 18 20.60 -13.96 -14.88
C ARG A 18 19.77 -12.77 -15.34
N VAL A 19 18.96 -12.21 -14.45
CA VAL A 19 18.55 -10.81 -14.63
C VAL A 19 19.84 -10.03 -14.49
N SER A 20 20.38 -9.63 -15.63
CA SER A 20 21.46 -8.65 -15.66
C SER A 20 20.87 -7.35 -15.16
N TRP A 21 21.12 -7.00 -13.93
CA TRP A 21 20.79 -5.71 -13.28
C TRP A 21 21.53 -4.52 -13.96
N GLU A 22 22.24 -4.78 -15.04
CA GLU A 22 23.15 -3.85 -15.72
C GLU A 22 22.54 -3.01 -16.82
N SER A 23 21.23 -2.98 -17.01
CA SER A 23 20.64 -1.98 -17.89
C SER A 23 20.43 -0.67 -17.12
N ALA A 24 21.47 0.19 -17.11
CA ALA A 24 21.47 1.67 -17.08
C ALA A 24 20.43 2.43 -16.21
N VAL A 25 19.87 1.84 -15.14
CA VAL A 25 19.18 2.60 -14.11
C VAL A 25 20.24 2.89 -13.04
N SER A 26 20.65 4.15 -12.90
CA SER A 26 21.51 4.53 -11.78
C SER A 26 20.85 4.03 -10.48
N VAL A 27 21.57 3.20 -9.71
CA VAL A 27 21.04 2.62 -8.47
C VAL A 27 20.72 3.77 -7.52
N ARG A 28 19.42 4.04 -7.34
CA ARG A 28 18.97 5.08 -6.41
C ARG A 28 19.14 4.59 -4.98
N LEU A 29 19.83 5.36 -4.16
CA LEU A 29 19.95 5.17 -2.71
C LEU A 29 19.77 6.51 -2.00
N GLY A 30 19.28 6.47 -0.75
CA GLY A 30 19.04 7.66 0.05
C GLY A 30 17.62 8.21 -0.11
N ILE A 31 17.43 9.44 0.31
CA ILE A 31 16.15 10.15 0.25
C ILE A 31 16.12 11.01 -1.01
N ILE A 32 15.17 10.74 -1.88
CA ILE A 32 14.99 11.46 -3.15
C ILE A 32 13.68 12.24 -3.09
N ARG A 33 13.80 13.56 -3.15
CA ARG A 33 12.68 14.50 -3.18
C ARG A 33 12.14 14.66 -4.59
N ASN A 34 10.83 14.89 -4.69
CA ASN A 34 10.16 15.19 -5.96
C ASN A 34 10.37 14.12 -7.06
N LEU A 35 10.62 12.85 -6.67
CA LEU A 35 10.68 11.76 -7.63
C LEU A 35 9.28 11.54 -8.22
N PRO A 36 9.09 11.59 -9.55
CA PRO A 36 7.81 11.28 -10.17
C PRO A 36 7.24 9.94 -9.70
N VAL A 37 5.93 9.88 -9.46
CA VAL A 37 5.27 8.69 -8.92
C VAL A 37 5.45 7.48 -9.84
N ASP A 38 5.41 7.70 -11.15
CA ASP A 38 5.60 6.63 -12.14
C ASP A 38 7.03 6.07 -12.11
N GLU A 39 8.04 6.93 -11.91
CA GLU A 39 9.43 6.50 -11.74
C GLU A 39 9.64 5.73 -10.44
N TYR A 40 9.00 6.16 -9.34
CA TYR A 40 9.02 5.41 -8.09
C TYR A 40 8.38 4.03 -8.25
N HIS A 41 7.23 3.94 -8.92
CA HIS A 41 6.55 2.65 -9.13
C HIS A 41 7.29 1.74 -10.11
N ALA A 42 7.93 2.29 -11.14
CA ALA A 42 8.72 1.53 -12.11
C ALA A 42 10.02 0.95 -11.52
N ASP A 43 10.52 1.52 -10.43
CA ASP A 43 11.73 1.04 -9.77
C ASP A 43 11.49 -0.36 -9.16
N PRO A 44 12.37 -1.36 -9.42
CA PRO A 44 12.17 -2.75 -8.99
C PRO A 44 12.50 -3.03 -7.52
N ALA A 45 12.93 -2.03 -6.73
CA ALA A 45 13.22 -2.21 -5.31
C ALA A 45 12.03 -2.77 -4.53
N VAL A 46 12.30 -3.58 -3.52
CA VAL A 46 11.28 -4.22 -2.69
C VAL A 46 10.49 -3.17 -1.92
N SER A 47 9.17 -3.16 -2.09
CA SER A 47 8.26 -2.23 -1.41
C SER A 47 7.39 -2.96 -0.39
N ASN A 48 6.79 -2.21 0.55
CA ASN A 48 5.81 -2.77 1.49
C ASN A 48 4.64 -3.48 0.77
N THR A 49 4.19 -2.99 -0.39
CA THR A 49 3.14 -3.64 -1.18
C THR A 49 3.58 -5.03 -1.66
N MET A 50 4.85 -5.18 -2.08
CA MET A 50 5.40 -6.48 -2.46
C MET A 50 5.46 -7.42 -1.26
N LEU A 51 5.93 -6.95 -0.10
CA LEU A 51 5.96 -7.74 1.14
C LEU A 51 4.55 -8.16 1.59
N SER A 52 3.57 -7.27 1.51
CA SER A 52 2.17 -7.58 1.83
C SER A 52 1.57 -8.62 0.89
N THR A 53 1.99 -8.63 -0.38
CA THR A 53 1.58 -9.64 -1.36
C THR A 53 2.32 -10.97 -1.12
N LEU A 54 3.61 -10.90 -0.77
CA LEU A 54 4.42 -12.05 -0.42
C LEU A 54 3.86 -12.81 0.79
N LYS A 55 3.33 -12.09 1.78
CA LYS A 55 2.66 -12.68 2.95
C LYS A 55 1.44 -13.53 2.56
N LYS A 56 0.76 -13.21 1.45
CA LYS A 56 -0.31 -14.07 0.93
C LYS A 56 0.25 -15.37 0.33
N SER A 57 1.18 -15.26 -0.57
CA SER A 57 2.08 -16.33 -1.02
C SER A 57 3.17 -15.77 -1.92
N PRO A 58 4.34 -16.40 -2.00
CA PRO A 58 5.38 -16.05 -2.96
C PRO A 58 4.88 -16.00 -4.42
N ALA A 59 4.04 -16.95 -4.84
CA ALA A 59 3.48 -16.97 -6.19
C ALA A 59 2.66 -15.71 -6.51
N HIS A 60 1.87 -15.20 -5.55
CA HIS A 60 1.15 -13.93 -5.74
C HIS A 60 2.11 -12.75 -5.88
N CYS A 61 3.18 -12.71 -5.08
CA CYS A 61 4.19 -11.66 -5.18
C CYS A 61 4.84 -11.67 -6.56
N TYR A 62 5.27 -12.84 -7.04
CA TYR A 62 5.85 -12.97 -8.37
C TYR A 62 4.89 -12.50 -9.46
N ALA A 63 3.70 -13.07 -9.50
CA ALA A 63 2.71 -12.80 -10.55
C ALA A 63 2.29 -11.32 -10.64
N LEU A 64 2.16 -10.64 -9.49
CA LEU A 64 1.67 -9.27 -9.46
C LEU A 64 2.76 -8.20 -9.57
N HIS A 65 4.01 -8.53 -9.23
CA HIS A 65 5.08 -7.53 -9.15
C HIS A 65 6.31 -7.83 -10.00
N LEU A 66 6.62 -9.11 -10.24
CA LEU A 66 7.89 -9.53 -10.84
C LEU A 66 7.73 -10.14 -12.23
N ASP A 67 6.56 -10.68 -12.57
CA ASP A 67 6.31 -11.25 -13.90
C ASP A 67 6.34 -10.12 -14.95
N PRO A 68 7.26 -10.19 -15.96
CA PRO A 68 7.33 -9.22 -17.02
C PRO A 68 6.06 -9.16 -17.89
N ASN A 69 5.29 -10.26 -17.91
CA ASN A 69 4.05 -10.37 -18.69
C ASN A 69 2.79 -10.05 -17.87
N ARG A 70 2.93 -9.56 -16.63
CA ARG A 70 1.78 -9.22 -15.79
C ARG A 70 0.89 -8.19 -16.47
N PRO A 71 -0.45 -8.34 -16.39
CA PRO A 71 -1.38 -7.36 -16.92
C PRO A 71 -1.21 -6.01 -16.19
N LYS A 72 -1.36 -4.91 -16.92
CA LYS A 72 -1.46 -3.59 -16.30
C LYS A 72 -2.70 -3.55 -15.42
N ARG A 73 -2.53 -3.10 -14.20
CA ARG A 73 -3.63 -2.95 -13.25
C ARG A 73 -4.16 -1.52 -13.32
N GLU A 74 -5.42 -1.37 -13.68
CA GLU A 74 -6.10 -0.08 -13.59
C GLU A 74 -6.43 0.25 -12.12
N PRO A 75 -6.26 1.51 -11.70
CA PRO A 75 -6.67 1.93 -10.38
C PRO A 75 -8.18 1.75 -10.17
N THR A 76 -8.58 1.21 -9.02
CA THR A 76 -10.00 1.16 -8.65
C THR A 76 -10.52 2.55 -8.26
N ALA A 77 -11.85 2.75 -8.28
CA ALA A 77 -12.46 4.00 -7.80
C ALA A 77 -12.04 4.34 -6.37
N ALA A 78 -11.95 3.33 -5.47
CA ALA A 78 -11.48 3.54 -4.10
C ALA A 78 -10.02 3.99 -4.03
N MET A 79 -9.13 3.43 -4.88
CA MET A 79 -7.74 3.89 -4.96
C MET A 79 -7.66 5.32 -5.47
N PHE A 80 -8.50 5.68 -6.43
CA PHE A 80 -8.54 7.03 -6.95
C PHE A 80 -9.05 8.03 -5.92
N ALA A 81 -10.13 7.72 -5.20
CA ALA A 81 -10.63 8.54 -4.10
C ALA A 81 -9.55 8.75 -3.02
N GLY A 82 -8.80 7.70 -2.65
CA GLY A 82 -7.63 7.80 -1.77
C GLY A 82 -6.56 8.77 -2.31
N THR A 83 -6.25 8.69 -3.61
CA THR A 83 -5.29 9.60 -4.26
C THR A 83 -5.76 11.07 -4.20
N LEU A 84 -7.05 11.33 -4.41
CA LEU A 84 -7.62 12.67 -4.27
C LEU A 84 -7.50 13.20 -2.84
N ALA A 85 -7.84 12.38 -1.85
CA ALA A 85 -7.69 12.71 -0.44
C ALA A 85 -6.24 13.06 -0.10
N HIS A 86 -5.28 12.19 -0.48
CA HIS A 86 -3.84 12.43 -0.25
C HIS A 86 -3.39 13.74 -0.91
N THR A 87 -3.74 13.97 -2.18
CA THR A 87 -3.35 15.22 -2.85
C THR A 87 -3.92 16.45 -2.14
N ALA A 88 -5.20 16.41 -1.72
CA ALA A 88 -5.83 17.52 -1.02
C ALA A 88 -5.21 17.80 0.35
N ILE A 89 -4.79 16.76 1.08
CA ILE A 89 -4.23 16.84 2.42
C ILE A 89 -2.75 17.22 2.38
N LEU A 90 -1.96 16.55 1.55
CA LEU A 90 -0.50 16.62 1.58
C LEU A 90 0.06 17.67 0.62
N GLU A 91 -0.61 17.92 -0.50
CA GLU A 91 -0.15 18.82 -1.57
C GLU A 91 -1.29 19.73 -2.08
N PRO A 92 -1.97 20.50 -1.20
CA PRO A 92 -3.17 21.27 -1.58
C PRO A 92 -2.91 22.26 -2.72
N GLN A 93 -1.70 22.82 -2.82
CA GLN A 93 -1.32 23.74 -3.91
C GLN A 93 -1.18 22.99 -5.26
N ALA A 94 -0.83 21.71 -5.25
CA ALA A 94 -0.72 20.91 -6.45
C ALA A 94 -2.08 20.38 -6.94
N PHE A 95 -3.14 20.45 -6.12
CA PHE A 95 -4.44 19.89 -6.46
C PHE A 95 -5.02 20.51 -7.73
N ALA A 96 -5.08 21.85 -7.79
CA ALA A 96 -5.56 22.58 -8.97
C ALA A 96 -4.69 22.42 -10.22
N ALA A 97 -3.41 22.07 -10.04
CA ALA A 97 -2.50 21.79 -11.16
C ALA A 97 -2.65 20.37 -11.72
N ARG A 98 -3.27 19.45 -10.97
CA ARG A 98 -3.45 18.04 -11.37
C ARG A 98 -4.87 17.71 -11.82
N TYR A 99 -5.88 18.42 -11.28
CA TYR A 99 -7.28 18.09 -11.47
C TYR A 99 -8.10 19.27 -11.98
N VAL A 100 -9.09 18.98 -12.82
CA VAL A 100 -10.12 19.91 -13.24
C VAL A 100 -11.49 19.35 -12.87
N VAL A 101 -12.31 20.18 -12.24
CA VAL A 101 -13.66 19.77 -11.85
C VAL A 101 -14.61 19.90 -13.05
N LYS A 102 -15.32 18.83 -13.34
CA LYS A 102 -16.34 18.81 -14.37
C LYS A 102 -17.46 19.81 -14.01
N PRO A 103 -17.87 20.71 -14.94
CA PRO A 103 -18.99 21.61 -14.71
C PRO A 103 -20.26 20.88 -14.28
N GLU A 104 -20.97 21.45 -13.33
CA GLU A 104 -22.23 20.88 -12.82
C GLU A 104 -23.25 20.73 -13.96
N GLY A 105 -24.00 19.63 -13.94
CA GLY A 105 -24.99 19.30 -14.96
C GLY A 105 -24.42 18.90 -16.33
N MET A 106 -23.11 18.99 -16.56
CA MET A 106 -22.50 18.58 -17.85
C MET A 106 -22.43 17.08 -17.98
N SER A 107 -23.00 16.55 -19.07
CA SER A 107 -22.81 15.16 -19.48
C SER A 107 -21.61 15.04 -20.41
N LEU A 108 -20.56 14.30 -20.02
CA LEU A 108 -19.40 14.04 -20.88
C LEU A 108 -19.72 13.21 -22.13
N ALA A 109 -20.93 12.64 -22.22
CA ALA A 109 -21.40 11.92 -23.41
C ALA A 109 -22.04 12.84 -24.46
N SER A 110 -22.47 14.05 -24.07
CA SER A 110 -23.03 15.05 -24.99
C SER A 110 -21.97 15.59 -25.96
N LYS A 111 -22.38 16.25 -27.04
CA LYS A 111 -21.48 16.89 -27.98
C LYS A 111 -20.58 17.92 -27.30
N ASP A 112 -21.19 18.82 -26.50
CA ASP A 112 -20.46 19.87 -25.80
C ASP A 112 -19.56 19.31 -24.68
N GLY A 113 -20.05 18.29 -23.97
CA GLY A 113 -19.25 17.61 -22.93
C GLY A 113 -18.05 16.87 -23.49
N LYS A 114 -18.16 16.25 -24.68
CA LYS A 114 -17.02 15.64 -25.38
C LYS A 114 -16.00 16.72 -25.78
N ALA A 115 -16.46 17.82 -26.38
CA ALA A 115 -15.59 18.92 -26.77
C ALA A 115 -14.87 19.52 -25.55
N TRP A 116 -15.58 19.71 -24.44
CA TRP A 116 -14.99 20.21 -23.19
C TRP A 116 -13.96 19.23 -22.63
N ARG A 117 -14.31 17.92 -22.56
CA ARG A 117 -13.39 16.88 -22.07
C ARG A 117 -12.12 16.83 -22.90
N ASP A 118 -12.24 16.85 -24.23
CA ASP A 118 -11.12 16.73 -25.16
C ASP A 118 -10.19 17.98 -25.15
N ALA A 119 -10.70 19.10 -24.62
CA ALA A 119 -9.90 20.32 -24.39
C ALA A 119 -9.13 20.30 -23.06
N GLN A 120 -9.39 19.32 -22.16
CA GLN A 120 -8.70 19.27 -20.87
C GLN A 120 -7.37 18.53 -20.98
N THR A 121 -6.34 19.11 -20.36
CA THR A 121 -5.02 18.47 -20.18
C THR A 121 -4.86 17.88 -18.78
N LEU A 122 -5.71 18.32 -17.83
CA LEU A 122 -5.73 17.85 -16.46
C LEU A 122 -6.68 16.67 -16.30
N ARG A 123 -6.49 15.90 -15.23
CA ARG A 123 -7.40 14.81 -14.91
C ARG A 123 -8.75 15.35 -14.46
N ILE A 124 -9.82 14.93 -15.15
CA ILE A 124 -11.17 15.35 -14.85
C ILE A 124 -11.69 14.59 -13.62
N ILE A 125 -12.29 15.32 -12.69
CA ILE A 125 -12.96 14.79 -11.50
C ILE A 125 -14.38 15.36 -11.41
N ASP A 126 -15.26 14.65 -10.70
CA ASP A 126 -16.60 15.11 -10.41
C ASP A 126 -16.59 16.14 -9.25
N ALA A 127 -17.61 16.99 -9.19
CA ALA A 127 -17.77 17.98 -8.12
C ALA A 127 -17.91 17.32 -6.74
N GLU A 128 -18.54 16.15 -6.66
CA GLU A 128 -18.68 15.36 -5.44
C GLU A 128 -17.32 14.83 -4.96
N ASP A 129 -16.50 14.27 -5.85
CA ASP A 129 -15.14 13.82 -5.52
C ASP A 129 -14.28 14.97 -5.00
N HIS A 130 -14.36 16.15 -5.65
CA HIS A 130 -13.67 17.34 -5.20
C HIS A 130 -14.14 17.76 -3.80
N ALA A 131 -15.45 17.90 -3.57
CA ALA A 131 -16.02 18.28 -2.29
C ALA A 131 -15.65 17.29 -1.17
N THR A 132 -15.65 16.01 -1.48
CA THR A 132 -15.21 14.95 -0.56
C THR A 132 -13.75 15.13 -0.16
N ALA A 133 -12.84 15.26 -1.13
CA ALA A 133 -11.42 15.44 -0.85
C ALA A 133 -11.14 16.71 -0.03
N GLN A 134 -11.83 17.83 -0.32
CA GLN A 134 -11.72 19.06 0.46
C GLN A 134 -12.26 18.91 1.90
N SER A 135 -13.36 18.18 2.06
CA SER A 135 -13.94 17.88 3.38
C SER A 135 -13.03 17.00 4.23
N GLN A 136 -12.38 16.01 3.61
CA GLN A 136 -11.37 15.18 4.26
C GLN A 136 -10.14 16.00 4.69
N CYS A 137 -9.62 16.85 3.81
CA CYS A 137 -8.55 17.78 4.15
C CYS A 137 -8.93 18.65 5.34
N ALA A 138 -10.11 19.28 5.30
CA ALA A 138 -10.61 20.10 6.40
C ALA A 138 -10.75 19.31 7.71
N ALA A 139 -11.16 18.02 7.68
CA ALA A 139 -11.24 17.17 8.85
C ALA A 139 -9.84 16.88 9.46
N VAL A 140 -8.87 16.57 8.62
CA VAL A 140 -7.48 16.34 9.04
C VAL A 140 -6.90 17.62 9.66
N MET A 141 -7.10 18.79 9.03
CA MET A 141 -6.59 20.08 9.52
C MET A 141 -7.30 20.58 10.79
N ARG A 142 -8.53 20.10 11.08
CA ARG A 142 -9.20 20.35 12.37
C ARG A 142 -8.71 19.45 13.51
N THR A 143 -7.97 18.39 13.21
CA THR A 143 -7.43 17.45 14.21
C THR A 143 -6.05 17.94 14.67
N PRO A 144 -5.89 18.43 15.90
CA PRO A 144 -4.67 19.16 16.30
C PRO A 144 -3.38 18.36 16.09
N ALA A 145 -3.37 17.08 16.45
CA ALA A 145 -2.19 16.22 16.30
C ALA A 145 -1.76 16.06 14.83
N LEU A 146 -2.72 15.94 13.90
CA LEU A 146 -2.45 15.81 12.47
C LEU A 146 -2.05 17.16 11.86
N ALA A 147 -2.76 18.23 12.22
CA ALA A 147 -2.44 19.58 11.76
C ALA A 147 -1.04 20.02 12.20
N ASP A 148 -0.61 19.64 13.41
CA ASP A 148 0.71 19.98 13.92
C ASP A 148 1.84 19.30 13.14
N ILE A 149 1.73 18.02 12.86
CA ILE A 149 2.75 17.30 12.08
C ILE A 149 2.78 17.77 10.61
N LEU A 150 1.62 18.17 10.05
CA LEU A 150 1.50 18.64 8.66
C LEU A 150 1.91 20.13 8.49
N ARG A 151 2.15 20.87 9.58
CA ARG A 151 2.50 22.31 9.54
C ARG A 151 3.79 22.60 8.79
N SER A 152 4.76 21.68 8.89
CA SER A 152 6.07 21.83 8.27
C SER A 152 6.62 20.47 7.87
N GLY A 153 7.21 20.37 6.69
CA GLY A 153 7.75 19.11 6.21
C GLY A 153 7.64 18.97 4.71
N GLU A 154 7.71 17.75 4.25
CA GLU A 154 7.60 17.44 2.82
C GLU A 154 6.74 16.20 2.59
N ALA A 155 5.96 16.21 1.51
CA ALA A 155 5.13 15.12 1.05
C ALA A 155 5.94 14.13 0.20
N GLU A 156 5.57 12.86 0.24
CA GLU A 156 5.93 11.85 -0.76
C GLU A 156 7.44 11.70 -1.00
N ALA A 157 8.27 11.91 0.03
CA ALA A 157 9.71 11.70 -0.06
C ALA A 157 10.00 10.22 -0.33
N SER A 158 10.75 9.94 -1.41
CA SER A 158 11.09 8.56 -1.80
C SER A 158 12.38 8.13 -1.12
N VAL A 159 12.33 7.01 -0.42
CA VAL A 159 13.44 6.46 0.36
C VAL A 159 13.89 5.15 -0.29
N PHE A 160 15.19 5.03 -0.56
CA PHE A 160 15.80 3.82 -1.12
C PHE A 160 16.99 3.40 -0.28
N TRP A 161 17.07 2.12 0.07
CA TRP A 161 18.17 1.60 0.86
C TRP A 161 18.50 0.16 0.48
N ILE A 162 19.64 -0.31 0.99
CA ILE A 162 19.98 -1.73 1.00
C ILE A 162 19.66 -2.26 2.40
N ASP A 163 18.84 -3.30 2.47
CA ASP A 163 18.63 -4.02 3.72
C ASP A 163 19.89 -4.81 4.06
N GLU A 164 20.52 -4.52 5.20
CA GLU A 164 21.82 -5.07 5.54
C GLU A 164 21.81 -6.58 5.76
N ALA A 165 20.71 -7.13 6.28
CA ALA A 165 20.59 -8.55 6.57
C ALA A 165 20.47 -9.40 5.30
N THR A 166 19.72 -8.92 4.32
CA THR A 166 19.39 -9.70 3.11
C THR A 166 20.14 -9.25 1.86
N GLY A 167 20.71 -8.04 1.87
CA GLY A 167 21.28 -7.40 0.70
C GLY A 167 20.25 -6.90 -0.33
N LEU A 168 18.98 -7.00 -0.03
CA LEU A 168 17.92 -6.55 -0.92
C LEU A 168 17.87 -5.03 -1.00
N ARG A 169 17.72 -4.51 -2.21
CA ARG A 169 17.40 -3.10 -2.39
C ARG A 169 15.91 -2.87 -2.14
N CYS A 170 15.61 -2.00 -1.20
CA CYS A 170 14.27 -1.69 -0.72
C CYS A 170 13.87 -0.26 -1.04
N LYS A 171 12.58 0.03 -1.05
CA LYS A 171 12.01 1.36 -1.22
C LYS A 171 10.79 1.59 -0.35
N ALA A 172 10.63 2.84 0.09
CA ALA A 172 9.46 3.34 0.79
C ALA A 172 9.12 4.75 0.32
N ARG A 173 7.87 5.16 0.55
CA ARG A 173 7.43 6.53 0.31
C ARG A 173 6.41 6.88 1.39
N PRO A 174 6.88 7.40 2.56
CA PRO A 174 5.99 7.96 3.56
C PRO A 174 5.18 9.12 2.97
N ASP A 175 3.93 9.24 3.36
CA ASP A 175 3.06 10.31 2.89
C ASP A 175 3.59 11.69 3.31
N TRP A 176 4.15 11.78 4.53
CA TRP A 176 4.70 13.02 5.06
C TRP A 176 5.92 12.78 5.95
N LEU A 177 6.93 13.66 5.81
CA LEU A 177 8.08 13.76 6.72
C LEU A 177 8.13 15.17 7.30
N GLN A 178 7.94 15.30 8.61
CA GLN A 178 8.21 16.52 9.36
C GLN A 178 9.66 16.50 9.84
N TRP A 179 10.45 17.46 9.37
CA TRP A 179 11.85 17.61 9.78
C TRP A 179 11.97 18.37 11.09
N ILE A 180 12.45 17.71 12.14
CA ILE A 180 12.78 18.34 13.43
C ILE A 180 14.17 19.00 13.35
N ASN A 181 15.08 18.30 12.68
CA ASN A 181 16.40 18.79 12.30
C ASN A 181 16.95 17.91 11.14
N PRO A 182 18.16 18.18 10.58
CA PRO A 182 18.67 17.45 9.42
C PRO A 182 18.83 15.92 9.62
N ARG A 183 18.75 15.42 10.87
CA ARG A 183 18.91 13.99 11.19
C ARG A 183 17.72 13.41 11.95
N ARG A 184 16.70 14.20 12.25
CA ARG A 184 15.52 13.74 13.02
C ARG A 184 14.24 14.12 12.32
N VAL A 185 13.37 13.14 12.23
CA VAL A 185 12.06 13.29 11.55
C VAL A 185 10.94 12.67 12.39
N LYS A 186 9.74 13.19 12.19
CA LYS A 186 8.48 12.47 12.43
C LYS A 186 7.88 12.11 11.08
N ALA A 187 7.31 10.92 10.97
CA ALA A 187 6.63 10.48 9.76
C ALA A 187 5.14 10.34 10.01
N LEU A 188 4.35 10.55 8.98
CA LEU A 188 2.90 10.34 9.00
C LEU A 188 2.49 9.61 7.74
N ASP A 189 1.53 8.73 7.87
CA ASP A 189 0.90 8.04 6.76
C ASP A 189 -0.62 8.16 6.90
N ILE A 190 -1.30 8.68 5.88
CA ILE A 190 -2.73 8.98 5.88
C ILE A 190 -3.52 7.79 5.31
N LYS A 191 -4.60 7.43 5.97
CA LYS A 191 -5.47 6.33 5.57
C LYS A 191 -6.93 6.78 5.50
N THR A 192 -7.57 6.52 4.37
CA THR A 192 -9.02 6.68 4.25
C THR A 192 -9.70 5.37 4.60
N ILE A 193 -10.58 5.39 5.61
CA ILE A 193 -11.38 4.24 6.04
C ILE A 193 -12.85 4.63 6.24
N ALA A 194 -13.73 3.64 6.20
CA ALA A 194 -15.17 3.90 6.33
C ALA A 194 -15.61 4.17 7.78
N ASP A 195 -14.97 3.51 8.74
CA ASP A 195 -15.32 3.57 10.16
C ASP A 195 -14.06 3.84 10.99
N LEU A 196 -14.14 4.86 11.86
CA LEU A 196 -13.04 5.32 12.72
C LEU A 196 -13.22 4.91 14.19
N THR A 197 -14.15 4.00 14.50
CA THR A 197 -14.18 3.43 15.86
C THR A 197 -12.85 2.76 16.19
N PRO A 198 -12.40 2.77 17.46
CA PRO A 198 -11.15 2.13 17.86
C PRO A 198 -11.02 0.68 17.39
N GLU A 199 -12.12 -0.07 17.42
CA GLU A 199 -12.18 -1.46 16.95
C GLU A 199 -11.97 -1.56 15.43
N ALA A 200 -12.56 -0.66 14.66
CA ALA A 200 -12.40 -0.62 13.20
C ALA A 200 -10.97 -0.24 12.82
N VAL A 201 -10.37 0.73 13.51
CA VAL A 201 -8.97 1.11 13.33
C VAL A 201 -8.03 -0.05 13.64
N THR A 202 -8.22 -0.75 14.78
CA THR A 202 -7.43 -1.93 15.14
C THR A 202 -7.54 -3.03 14.09
N LYS A 203 -8.76 -3.30 13.58
CA LYS A 203 -8.96 -4.25 12.48
C LYS A 203 -8.26 -3.79 11.21
N ALA A 204 -8.28 -2.49 10.90
CA ALA A 204 -7.59 -1.95 9.72
C ALA A 204 -6.06 -2.11 9.84
N VAL A 205 -5.47 -1.81 11.01
CA VAL A 205 -4.05 -2.02 11.29
C VAL A 205 -3.66 -3.46 11.01
N THR A 206 -4.44 -4.42 11.52
CA THR A 206 -4.20 -5.86 11.35
C THR A 206 -4.39 -6.30 9.90
N ASN A 207 -5.54 -5.99 9.30
CA ASN A 207 -5.95 -6.52 7.99
C ASN A 207 -5.10 -5.96 6.85
N TYR A 208 -4.74 -4.68 6.91
CA TYR A 208 -3.92 -4.02 5.89
C TYR A 208 -2.44 -4.07 6.22
N GLY A 209 -2.06 -4.48 7.44
CA GLY A 209 -0.67 -4.61 7.86
C GLY A 209 0.05 -3.28 8.00
N TYR A 210 -0.61 -2.28 8.59
CA TYR A 210 0.01 -0.96 8.76
C TYR A 210 1.19 -0.98 9.74
N HIS A 211 1.24 -1.94 10.67
CA HIS A 211 2.41 -2.20 11.51
C HIS A 211 3.64 -2.60 10.67
N ARG A 212 3.47 -3.47 9.67
CA ARG A 212 4.55 -3.83 8.73
C ARG A 212 4.96 -2.65 7.85
N GLN A 213 3.98 -1.89 7.34
CA GLN A 213 4.26 -0.70 6.55
C GLN A 213 5.11 0.29 7.35
N ARG A 214 4.72 0.57 8.60
CA ARG A 214 5.49 1.40 9.51
C ARG A 214 6.90 0.87 9.70
N ALA A 215 7.06 -0.41 10.03
CA ALA A 215 8.36 -1.03 10.25
C ALA A 215 9.27 -0.91 9.01
N HIS A 216 8.75 -1.25 7.83
CA HIS A 216 9.49 -1.15 6.57
C HIS A 216 9.93 0.30 6.27
N TYR A 217 9.05 1.27 6.49
CA TYR A 217 9.33 2.69 6.26
C TYR A 217 10.35 3.24 7.25
N VAL A 218 10.21 2.90 8.53
CA VAL A 218 11.16 3.30 9.59
C VAL A 218 12.54 2.68 9.35
N ASN A 219 12.61 1.41 8.93
CA ASN A 219 13.88 0.77 8.56
C ASN A 219 14.58 1.54 7.43
N GLY A 220 13.84 1.94 6.40
CA GLY A 220 14.39 2.72 5.29
C GLY A 220 14.90 4.10 5.73
N LEU A 221 14.14 4.82 6.54
CA LEU A 221 14.55 6.13 7.06
C LEU A 221 15.80 6.00 7.94
N ARG A 222 15.86 4.99 8.80
CA ARG A 222 17.04 4.69 9.65
C ARG A 222 18.26 4.30 8.82
N ALA A 223 18.09 3.47 7.80
CA ALA A 223 19.16 3.10 6.87
C ALA A 223 19.71 4.30 6.10
N CYS A 224 18.90 5.35 5.91
CA CYS A 224 19.35 6.64 5.36
C CYS A 224 19.97 7.59 6.42
N GLY A 225 20.22 7.12 7.64
CA GLY A 225 20.88 7.88 8.70
C GLY A 225 19.96 8.81 9.50
N LEU A 226 18.62 8.62 9.39
CA LEU A 226 17.67 9.42 10.16
C LEU A 226 17.28 8.75 11.47
N GLN A 227 17.12 9.53 12.50
CA GLN A 227 16.39 9.17 13.70
C GLN A 227 14.90 9.46 13.44
N VAL A 228 14.07 8.46 13.59
CA VAL A 228 12.61 8.59 13.51
C VAL A 228 12.07 8.69 14.93
N ASP A 229 11.57 9.86 15.32
CA ASP A 229 11.05 10.09 16.66
C ASP A 229 9.67 9.45 16.83
N ASP A 230 8.78 9.66 15.83
CA ASP A 230 7.44 9.11 15.79
C ASP A 230 7.07 8.69 14.36
N PHE A 231 6.22 7.69 14.24
CA PHE A 231 5.54 7.33 13.01
C PHE A 231 4.04 7.24 13.28
N GLY A 232 3.30 8.27 12.90
CA GLY A 232 1.86 8.36 13.08
C GLY A 232 1.08 7.73 11.93
N LEU A 233 -0.10 7.22 12.24
CA LEU A 233 -1.13 6.85 11.30
C LEU A 233 -2.27 7.86 11.44
N GLY A 234 -2.56 8.61 10.39
CA GLY A 234 -3.68 9.52 10.32
C GLY A 234 -4.85 8.83 9.60
N PHE A 235 -5.97 8.68 10.28
CA PHE A 235 -7.17 8.12 9.67
C PHE A 235 -8.19 9.21 9.39
N VAL A 236 -8.81 9.16 8.21
CA VAL A 236 -9.90 10.06 7.84
C VAL A 236 -11.05 9.27 7.22
N SER A 237 -12.30 9.61 7.58
CA SER A 237 -13.47 8.95 7.02
C SER A 237 -13.66 9.27 5.54
N GLY A 238 -14.07 8.25 4.77
CA GLY A 238 -14.32 8.37 3.33
C GLY A 238 -15.61 9.14 2.98
N SER A 239 -16.48 9.41 3.96
CA SER A 239 -17.79 10.04 3.77
C SER A 239 -18.18 10.89 4.99
N TYR A 240 -19.29 11.65 4.84
CA TYR A 240 -19.88 12.39 5.95
C TYR A 240 -20.10 11.49 7.19
N PRO A 241 -19.77 11.95 8.41
CA PRO A 241 -19.51 13.35 8.81
C PRO A 241 -18.07 13.85 8.66
N PHE A 242 -17.18 13.21 7.92
CA PHE A 242 -15.78 13.56 7.72
C PHE A 242 -15.05 13.87 9.03
N ILE A 243 -14.67 12.82 9.71
CA ILE A 243 -13.91 12.84 10.96
C ILE A 243 -12.49 12.37 10.66
N ALA A 244 -11.51 12.88 11.41
CA ALA A 244 -10.13 12.40 11.36
C ALA A 244 -9.59 12.17 12.77
N CYS A 245 -8.65 11.24 12.88
CA CYS A 245 -7.93 10.92 14.14
C CYS A 245 -6.52 10.44 13.85
N GLY A 246 -5.62 10.66 14.79
CA GLY A 246 -4.24 10.18 14.73
C GLY A 246 -4.00 9.06 15.72
N TYR A 247 -3.23 8.06 15.33
CA TYR A 247 -2.82 6.93 16.16
C TYR A 247 -1.31 6.72 16.10
N LEU A 248 -0.74 6.34 17.23
CA LEU A 248 0.55 5.69 17.32
C LEU A 248 0.32 4.21 17.64
N LEU A 249 1.16 3.34 17.13
CA LEU A 249 1.12 1.92 17.47
C LEU A 249 1.85 1.71 18.79
N ASP A 250 1.35 0.80 19.62
CA ASP A 250 2.02 0.38 20.83
C ASP A 250 3.31 -0.40 20.53
N ASP A 251 4.16 -0.55 21.55
CA ASP A 251 5.49 -1.14 21.38
C ASP A 251 5.43 -2.60 20.92
N GLU A 252 4.47 -3.39 21.39
CA GLU A 252 4.28 -4.80 20.99
C GLU A 252 3.92 -4.90 19.51
N THR A 253 2.97 -4.07 19.05
CA THR A 253 2.58 -4.00 17.62
C THR A 253 3.73 -3.51 16.74
N VAL A 254 4.55 -2.59 17.26
CA VAL A 254 5.75 -2.10 16.57
C VAL A 254 6.79 -3.20 16.43
N GLU A 255 7.09 -3.94 17.50
CA GLU A 255 8.05 -5.05 17.51
C GLU A 255 7.60 -6.15 16.54
N GLN A 256 6.34 -6.60 16.65
CA GLN A 256 5.76 -7.56 15.70
C GLN A 256 5.89 -7.09 14.25
N GLY A 257 5.68 -5.81 13.98
CA GLY A 257 5.85 -5.26 12.64
C GLY A 257 7.28 -5.40 12.09
N HIS A 258 8.29 -5.18 12.94
CA HIS A 258 9.69 -5.35 12.58
C HIS A 258 10.04 -6.82 12.31
N ASP A 259 9.59 -7.73 13.16
CA ASP A 259 9.82 -9.17 13.01
C ASP A 259 9.20 -9.70 11.72
N GLU A 260 7.93 -9.36 11.47
CA GLU A 260 7.24 -9.78 10.24
C GLU A 260 7.93 -9.22 8.97
N VAL A 261 8.45 -8.01 9.00
CA VAL A 261 9.19 -7.44 7.87
C VAL A 261 10.51 -8.17 7.65
N ALA A 262 11.26 -8.50 8.71
CA ALA A 262 12.49 -9.26 8.61
C ALA A 262 12.26 -10.64 8.00
N GLU A 263 11.28 -11.39 8.51
CA GLU A 263 10.89 -12.69 7.96
C GLU A 263 10.48 -12.62 6.47
N LEU A 264 9.73 -11.58 6.09
CA LEU A 264 9.30 -11.41 4.70
C LEU A 264 10.46 -11.02 3.78
N LEU A 265 11.43 -10.24 4.24
CA LEU A 265 12.64 -9.91 3.47
C LEU A 265 13.49 -11.16 3.28
N ASP A 266 13.68 -11.98 4.31
CA ASP A 266 14.39 -13.26 4.22
C ASP A 266 13.72 -14.21 3.22
N LEU A 267 12.39 -14.34 3.30
CA LEU A 267 11.61 -15.15 2.36
C LEU A 267 11.74 -14.63 0.92
N PHE A 268 11.68 -13.31 0.73
CA PHE A 268 11.85 -12.70 -0.60
C PHE A 268 13.25 -13.00 -1.16
N ALA A 269 14.30 -12.81 -0.34
CA ALA A 269 15.67 -13.11 -0.73
C ALA A 269 15.86 -14.60 -1.07
N LEU A 270 15.25 -15.50 -0.30
CA LEU A 270 15.26 -16.93 -0.59
C LEU A 270 14.58 -17.25 -1.93
N CYS A 271 13.39 -16.71 -2.16
CA CYS A 271 12.67 -16.90 -3.42
C CYS A 271 13.47 -16.36 -4.62
N GLN A 272 14.06 -15.18 -4.48
CA GLN A 272 14.88 -14.56 -5.50
C GLN A 272 16.12 -15.39 -5.81
N ARG A 273 16.85 -15.84 -4.78
CA ARG A 273 18.06 -16.66 -4.93
C ARG A 273 17.79 -18.03 -5.54
N THR A 274 16.67 -18.67 -5.16
CA THR A 274 16.32 -20.01 -5.64
C THR A 274 15.54 -20.00 -6.94
N GLY A 275 14.96 -18.89 -7.33
CA GLY A 275 14.01 -18.77 -8.45
C GLY A 275 12.67 -19.47 -8.17
N LYS A 276 12.41 -19.92 -6.95
CA LYS A 276 11.19 -20.65 -6.57
C LYS A 276 10.23 -19.72 -5.82
N TRP A 277 9.03 -19.59 -6.35
CA TRP A 277 7.96 -18.75 -5.81
C TRP A 277 6.72 -19.62 -5.54
N PRO A 278 6.71 -20.40 -4.43
CA PRO A 278 5.64 -21.37 -4.17
C PRO A 278 4.29 -20.70 -3.89
N ALA A 279 3.21 -21.45 -4.23
CA ALA A 279 1.83 -21.13 -3.86
C ALA A 279 1.43 -21.83 -2.54
N PHE A 280 0.20 -22.34 -2.45
CA PHE A 280 -0.34 -22.90 -1.22
C PHE A 280 -0.04 -24.39 -1.03
N GLY A 281 0.54 -25.05 -1.98
CA GLY A 281 0.85 -26.49 -1.96
C GLY A 281 0.50 -27.16 -3.27
N GLU A 282 1.10 -28.36 -3.50
CA GLU A 282 0.97 -29.09 -4.76
C GLU A 282 -0.16 -30.14 -4.75
N GLY A 283 -0.76 -30.41 -3.59
CA GLY A 283 -1.81 -31.43 -3.42
C GLY A 283 -3.06 -30.90 -2.73
N PHE A 284 -4.05 -31.76 -2.60
CA PHE A 284 -5.25 -31.45 -1.84
C PHE A 284 -4.93 -31.22 -0.36
N GLN A 285 -5.43 -30.11 0.16
CA GLN A 285 -5.29 -29.76 1.58
C GLN A 285 -6.62 -29.97 2.29
N LEU A 286 -6.57 -30.54 3.50
CA LEU A 286 -7.74 -30.72 4.34
C LEU A 286 -8.14 -29.36 4.92
N THR A 287 -9.41 -28.99 4.76
CA THR A 287 -10.01 -27.80 5.38
C THR A 287 -11.29 -28.17 6.11
N GLY A 288 -11.73 -27.33 7.02
CA GLY A 288 -12.94 -27.54 7.79
C GLY A 288 -13.61 -26.23 8.14
N LEU A 289 -14.80 -26.31 8.74
CA LEU A 289 -15.50 -25.14 9.23
C LEU A 289 -14.72 -24.45 10.36
N SER A 290 -14.78 -23.13 10.38
CA SER A 290 -14.24 -22.33 11.49
C SER A 290 -14.95 -22.69 12.82
N LYS A 291 -14.27 -22.44 13.95
CA LYS A 291 -14.80 -22.82 15.29
C LYS A 291 -16.22 -22.29 15.54
N TRP A 292 -16.49 -21.04 15.13
CA TRP A 292 -17.82 -20.42 15.33
C TRP A 292 -18.91 -20.99 14.41
N ALA A 293 -18.53 -21.61 13.29
CA ALA A 293 -19.48 -22.20 12.34
C ALA A 293 -19.74 -23.69 12.60
N ARG A 294 -18.98 -24.30 13.50
CA ARG A 294 -19.21 -25.70 13.92
C ARG A 294 -20.42 -25.75 14.81
N ARG A 295 -21.44 -26.54 14.45
CA ARG A 295 -22.55 -26.82 15.33
C ARG A 295 -22.02 -27.58 16.56
N THR A 296 -22.18 -27.02 17.74
CA THR A 296 -22.21 -27.78 19.00
C THR A 296 -23.57 -28.45 19.05
N ALA A 297 -23.67 -29.65 18.52
CA ALA A 297 -24.91 -30.39 18.58
C ALA A 297 -24.94 -31.17 19.91
N GLU A 298 -25.65 -30.64 20.89
CA GLU A 298 -26.47 -31.44 21.79
C GLU A 298 -27.86 -30.80 21.76
N VAL A 299 -28.70 -31.29 20.84
CA VAL A 299 -30.14 -31.09 20.97
C VAL A 299 -30.62 -32.29 21.76
N GLU A 300 -30.75 -32.13 23.09
CA GLU A 300 -31.58 -33.04 23.88
C GLU A 300 -33.04 -32.85 23.45
N VAL A 301 -33.53 -33.81 22.66
CA VAL A 301 -34.95 -33.94 22.37
C VAL A 301 -35.56 -34.70 23.53
N SER A 302 -36.09 -34.01 24.53
CA SER A 302 -36.96 -34.62 25.57
C SER A 302 -38.34 -34.84 24.94
N PHE A 303 -38.70 -36.07 24.65
CA PHE A 303 -40.08 -36.43 24.44
C PHE A 303 -40.79 -36.47 25.80
N VAL A 304 -41.77 -35.61 25.98
CA VAL A 304 -42.73 -35.68 27.07
C VAL A 304 -43.81 -36.68 26.63
N GLU A 305 -43.98 -37.80 27.41
CA GLU A 305 -45.09 -38.74 27.26
C GLU A 305 -46.41 -38.12 27.73
#